data_b76e6e29bc4eabd3ac0a789bc78cb793
#
_entry.id   b76e6e29bc4eabd3ac0a789bc78cb793
#
_cell.length_a   1.000
_cell.length_b   1.000
_cell.length_c   1.000
_cell.angle_alpha   90.00
_cell.angle_beta   90.00
_cell.angle_gamma   90.00
#
_symmetry.space_group_name_H-M   'P 1'
#
loop_
_entity.id
_entity.type
_entity.pdbx_description
1 polymer ?
#
loop_
_entity_poly.entity_id
_entity_poly.type
_entity_poly.pdbx_seq_one_letter_code
_entity_poly.pdbx_strand_id
1 'polypeptide(L)'
;MTTDYPFPVDAREFAGKRVLVTGGTKGLGAAIARRFHLSGAMVATTARSPSADTKSILFIQADGATAAGARKIVDRIQPEWGGVDILVNNVGAGLGLSGGFESVSDESWQAILDVNFMSAVWLDRAFVPGMVERKSGVVIHIGTLWARLPQPDANIAYSAAKGALRTYSKGLAKAVAPNGVRVNMVSPGFFETESAHEFIGQISKRESLSDDAARQQLMARGGGIPLGRVGRPAEIAETVALLASDRAGFATGQDILLDGGVWPSV
;
A
#
# COMPACT_ATOMS: atom_id res chain seq x y z
N MET A 1 -24.11 -10.07 12.80
CA MET A 1 -23.45 -10.20 11.49
C MET A 1 -22.08 -10.78 11.75
N THR A 2 -21.86 -12.05 11.46
CA THR A 2 -20.53 -12.65 11.48
C THR A 2 -19.71 -11.97 10.40
N THR A 3 -18.77 -11.13 10.80
CA THR A 3 -17.85 -10.50 9.83
C THR A 3 -16.93 -11.60 9.30
N ASP A 4 -16.93 -11.81 8.00
CA ASP A 4 -16.01 -12.71 7.29
C ASP A 4 -14.57 -12.13 7.28
N TYR A 5 -14.15 -11.59 8.43
CA TYR A 5 -12.80 -11.09 8.66
C TYR A 5 -12.06 -12.08 9.56
N PRO A 6 -10.84 -12.53 9.17
CA PRO A 6 -10.21 -13.70 9.78
C PRO A 6 -9.61 -13.46 11.17
N PHE A 7 -9.63 -12.24 11.67
CA PHE A 7 -9.07 -11.89 12.99
C PHE A 7 -10.11 -11.16 13.86
N PRO A 8 -10.01 -11.25 15.21
CA PRO A 8 -10.80 -10.41 16.11
C PRO A 8 -10.50 -8.92 15.91
N VAL A 9 -11.53 -8.09 15.85
CA VAL A 9 -11.41 -6.63 15.70
C VAL A 9 -12.16 -5.95 16.83
N ASP A 10 -11.51 -5.01 17.51
CA ASP A 10 -12.21 -4.08 18.40
C ASP A 10 -12.92 -3.03 17.55
N ALA A 11 -14.26 -3.05 17.62
CA ALA A 11 -15.10 -2.15 16.82
C ALA A 11 -14.97 -0.66 17.20
N ARG A 12 -14.21 -0.33 18.25
CA ARG A 12 -13.97 1.04 18.72
C ARG A 12 -12.51 1.47 18.67
N GLU A 13 -11.60 0.61 18.21
CA GLU A 13 -10.16 0.88 18.20
C GLU A 13 -9.82 2.20 17.45
N PHE A 14 -10.53 2.50 16.36
CA PHE A 14 -10.35 3.72 15.57
C PHE A 14 -11.60 4.61 15.53
N ALA A 15 -12.48 4.51 16.54
CA ALA A 15 -13.68 5.32 16.60
C ALA A 15 -13.35 6.82 16.52
N GLY A 16 -14.02 7.54 15.61
CA GLY A 16 -13.81 8.97 15.37
C GLY A 16 -12.56 9.33 14.57
N LYS A 17 -11.71 8.38 14.17
CA LYS A 17 -10.55 8.64 13.31
C LYS A 17 -10.96 8.73 11.84
N ARG A 18 -10.43 9.72 11.13
CA ARG A 18 -10.60 9.95 9.70
C ARG A 18 -9.45 9.27 8.95
N VAL A 19 -9.76 8.25 8.17
CA VAL A 19 -8.76 7.39 7.50
C VAL A 19 -8.93 7.47 6.00
N LEU A 20 -7.88 7.85 5.29
CA LEU A 20 -7.81 7.75 3.84
C LEU A 20 -6.92 6.57 3.45
N VAL A 21 -7.48 5.63 2.68
CA VAL A 21 -6.74 4.51 2.06
C VAL A 21 -6.80 4.66 0.56
N THR A 22 -5.68 4.94 -0.09
CA THR A 22 -5.64 5.05 -1.55
C THR A 22 -5.62 3.69 -2.22
N GLY A 23 -6.36 3.53 -3.34
CA GLY A 23 -6.45 2.25 -4.05
C GLY A 23 -7.17 1.16 -3.24
N GLY A 24 -8.19 1.51 -2.46
CA GLY A 24 -8.83 0.60 -1.52
C GLY A 24 -10.06 -0.15 -2.05
N THR A 25 -10.17 -0.37 -3.35
CA THR A 25 -11.30 -1.11 -3.94
C THR A 25 -11.00 -2.58 -4.23
N LYS A 26 -9.73 -3.00 -4.14
CA LYS A 26 -9.30 -4.38 -4.32
C LYS A 26 -7.99 -4.68 -3.57
N GLY A 27 -7.65 -5.96 -3.44
CA GLY A 27 -6.38 -6.44 -2.89
C GLY A 27 -6.07 -5.94 -1.49
N LEU A 28 -4.81 -5.52 -1.27
CA LEU A 28 -4.33 -5.04 0.03
C LEU A 28 -5.09 -3.80 0.50
N GLY A 29 -5.35 -2.85 -0.40
CA GLY A 29 -6.05 -1.62 -0.06
C GLY A 29 -7.47 -1.86 0.42
N ALA A 30 -8.21 -2.78 -0.20
CA ALA A 30 -9.56 -3.15 0.24
C ALA A 30 -9.53 -3.80 1.64
N ALA A 31 -8.58 -4.71 1.89
CA ALA A 31 -8.42 -5.32 3.20
C ALA A 31 -8.10 -4.28 4.29
N ILE A 32 -7.21 -3.32 3.99
CA ILE A 32 -6.86 -2.22 4.90
C ILE A 32 -8.07 -1.33 5.17
N ALA A 33 -8.79 -0.90 4.12
CA ALA A 33 -9.97 -0.05 4.27
C ALA A 33 -11.06 -0.76 5.10
N ARG A 34 -11.30 -2.05 4.83
CA ARG A 34 -12.23 -2.89 5.58
C ARG A 34 -11.83 -3.00 7.06
N ARG A 35 -10.53 -3.22 7.34
CA ARG A 35 -10.03 -3.33 8.73
C ARG A 35 -10.29 -2.06 9.53
N PHE A 36 -10.03 -0.89 8.98
CA PHE A 36 -10.33 0.39 9.64
C PHE A 36 -11.83 0.62 9.79
N HIS A 37 -12.64 0.29 8.78
CA HIS A 37 -14.10 0.41 8.85
C HIS A 37 -14.68 -0.46 9.98
N LEU A 38 -14.25 -1.73 10.09
CA LEU A 38 -14.67 -2.63 11.15
C LEU A 38 -14.27 -2.14 12.55
N SER A 39 -13.25 -1.30 12.65
CA SER A 39 -12.78 -0.68 13.89
C SER A 39 -13.42 0.66 14.21
N GLY A 40 -14.50 1.04 13.52
CA GLY A 40 -15.26 2.25 13.80
C GLY A 40 -14.68 3.54 13.22
N ALA A 41 -13.69 3.48 12.34
CA ALA A 41 -13.15 4.66 11.66
C ALA A 41 -14.13 5.20 10.60
N MET A 42 -14.06 6.52 10.36
CA MET A 42 -14.57 7.14 9.15
C MET A 42 -13.57 6.87 8.02
N VAL A 43 -13.94 6.03 7.06
CA VAL A 43 -13.01 5.59 6.01
C VAL A 43 -13.37 6.21 4.66
N ALA A 44 -12.38 6.81 4.00
CA ALA A 44 -12.43 7.14 2.57
C ALA A 44 -11.47 6.23 1.79
N THR A 45 -11.87 5.88 0.59
CA THR A 45 -11.01 5.19 -0.36
C THR A 45 -11.11 5.75 -1.76
N THR A 46 -10.08 5.50 -2.56
CA THR A 46 -9.96 6.01 -3.93
C THR A 46 -9.67 4.90 -4.91
N ALA A 47 -10.24 4.99 -6.08
CA ALA A 47 -9.87 4.18 -7.25
C ALA A 47 -10.43 4.82 -8.54
N ARG A 48 -10.00 4.30 -9.69
CA ARG A 48 -10.53 4.71 -11.01
C ARG A 48 -11.98 4.29 -11.23
N SER A 49 -12.40 3.20 -10.58
CA SER A 49 -13.77 2.69 -10.63
C SER A 49 -14.21 2.14 -9.26
N PRO A 50 -15.50 2.21 -8.93
CA PRO A 50 -16.03 1.67 -7.68
C PRO A 50 -16.00 0.14 -7.67
N SER A 51 -16.09 -0.44 -6.46
CA SER A 51 -16.37 -1.86 -6.25
C SER A 51 -17.59 -2.05 -5.33
N ALA A 52 -18.10 -3.27 -5.26
CA ALA A 52 -19.25 -3.61 -4.41
C ALA A 52 -18.94 -3.38 -2.91
N ASP A 53 -17.69 -3.54 -2.50
CA ASP A 53 -17.26 -3.46 -1.09
C ASP A 53 -17.16 -2.02 -0.56
N THR A 54 -17.35 -0.99 -1.41
CA THR A 54 -17.24 0.41 -1.01
C THR A 54 -18.55 1.01 -0.49
N LYS A 55 -19.64 0.23 -0.39
CA LYS A 55 -20.99 0.75 -0.04
C LYS A 55 -21.09 1.43 1.34
N SER A 56 -20.21 1.07 2.28
CA SER A 56 -20.23 1.58 3.65
C SER A 56 -19.10 2.58 3.95
N ILE A 57 -18.32 2.97 2.95
CA ILE A 57 -17.19 3.90 3.08
C ILE A 57 -17.28 5.00 2.02
N LEU A 58 -16.66 6.16 2.27
CA LEU A 58 -16.61 7.24 1.31
C LEU A 58 -15.75 6.85 0.11
N PHE A 59 -16.37 6.64 -1.05
CA PHE A 59 -15.65 6.36 -2.28
C PHE A 59 -15.40 7.65 -3.08
N ILE A 60 -14.15 7.86 -3.48
CA ILE A 60 -13.73 8.99 -4.31
C ILE A 60 -13.15 8.45 -5.61
N GLN A 61 -13.87 8.65 -6.71
CA GLN A 61 -13.38 8.24 -8.01
C GLN A 61 -12.27 9.18 -8.48
N ALA A 62 -11.04 8.71 -8.42
CA ALA A 62 -9.85 9.47 -8.82
C ALA A 62 -8.75 8.52 -9.31
N ASP A 63 -7.94 8.99 -10.25
CA ASP A 63 -6.70 8.34 -10.63
C ASP A 63 -5.57 8.85 -9.73
N GLY A 64 -5.22 8.07 -8.69
CA GLY A 64 -4.16 8.41 -7.75
C GLY A 64 -2.76 8.49 -8.38
N ALA A 65 -2.57 8.01 -9.60
CA ALA A 65 -1.31 8.11 -10.35
C ALA A 65 -1.10 9.48 -11.02
N THR A 66 -1.99 10.45 -10.79
CA THR A 66 -1.90 11.80 -11.39
C THR A 66 -2.03 12.90 -10.34
N ALA A 67 -1.34 14.02 -10.56
CA ALA A 67 -1.48 15.20 -9.71
C ALA A 67 -2.92 15.76 -9.71
N ALA A 68 -3.63 15.63 -10.84
CA ALA A 68 -5.04 16.02 -10.94
C ALA A 68 -5.94 15.12 -10.09
N GLY A 69 -5.70 13.81 -10.10
CA GLY A 69 -6.41 12.87 -9.25
C GLY A 69 -6.14 13.12 -7.76
N ALA A 70 -4.89 13.39 -7.39
CA ALA A 70 -4.55 13.78 -6.02
C ALA A 70 -5.29 15.06 -5.58
N ARG A 71 -5.36 16.09 -6.42
CA ARG A 71 -6.16 17.30 -6.14
C ARG A 71 -7.63 16.96 -5.94
N LYS A 72 -8.24 16.14 -6.81
CA LYS A 72 -9.63 15.72 -6.66
C LYS A 72 -9.91 15.02 -5.32
N ILE A 73 -8.97 14.22 -4.83
CA ILE A 73 -9.06 13.56 -3.51
C ILE A 73 -9.06 14.61 -2.40
N VAL A 74 -8.13 15.56 -2.46
CA VAL A 74 -8.01 16.66 -1.48
C VAL A 74 -9.26 17.53 -1.47
N ASP A 75 -9.72 17.96 -2.64
CA ASP A 75 -10.92 18.81 -2.81
C ASP A 75 -12.20 18.14 -2.29
N ARG A 76 -12.22 16.80 -2.25
CA ARG A 76 -13.34 16.04 -1.69
C ARG A 76 -13.25 15.88 -0.17
N ILE A 77 -12.05 15.66 0.37
CA ILE A 77 -11.84 15.38 1.80
C ILE A 77 -11.77 16.65 2.62
N GLN A 78 -11.04 17.67 2.15
CA GLN A 78 -10.74 18.84 2.94
C GLN A 78 -11.98 19.62 3.41
N PRO A 79 -13.00 19.87 2.56
CA PRO A 79 -14.22 20.58 2.99
C PRO A 79 -15.08 19.77 3.96
N GLU A 80 -15.11 18.45 3.84
CA GLU A 80 -16.00 17.60 4.64
C GLU A 80 -15.38 17.18 5.97
N TRP A 81 -14.08 16.86 5.94
CA TRP A 81 -13.38 16.29 7.09
C TRP A 81 -12.35 17.24 7.71
N GLY A 82 -11.98 18.33 7.06
CA GLY A 82 -10.90 19.20 7.51
C GLY A 82 -9.51 18.54 7.51
N GLY A 83 -9.37 17.41 6.81
CA GLY A 83 -8.15 16.63 6.73
C GLY A 83 -8.33 15.17 7.18
N VAL A 84 -7.24 14.44 7.35
CA VAL A 84 -7.22 13.04 7.77
C VAL A 84 -6.32 12.85 8.99
N ASP A 85 -6.64 11.85 9.83
CA ASP A 85 -5.83 11.47 10.99
C ASP A 85 -4.86 10.35 10.65
N ILE A 86 -5.25 9.48 9.71
CA ILE A 86 -4.45 8.38 9.20
C ILE A 86 -4.51 8.41 7.67
N LEU A 87 -3.33 8.48 7.05
CA LEU A 87 -3.15 8.41 5.59
C LEU A 87 -2.43 7.12 5.22
N VAL A 88 -3.08 6.24 4.46
CA VAL A 88 -2.45 5.02 3.92
C VAL A 88 -2.25 5.19 2.41
N ASN A 89 -1.00 5.44 2.01
CA ASN A 89 -0.58 5.52 0.62
C ASN A 89 -0.33 4.11 0.09
N ASN A 90 -1.40 3.49 -0.43
CA ASN A 90 -1.37 2.12 -0.93
C ASN A 90 -1.32 2.03 -2.47
N VAL A 91 -1.67 3.09 -3.21
CA VAL A 91 -1.60 3.06 -4.69
C VAL A 91 -0.22 2.62 -5.16
N GLY A 92 -0.21 1.68 -6.09
CA GLY A 92 1.01 1.16 -6.71
C GLY A 92 0.67 0.13 -7.79
N ALA A 93 1.52 0.03 -8.81
CA ALA A 93 1.36 -0.92 -9.90
C ALA A 93 2.68 -1.19 -10.62
N GLY A 94 2.88 -2.44 -11.08
CA GLY A 94 4.01 -2.81 -11.94
C GLY A 94 3.80 -2.46 -13.41
N LEU A 95 2.58 -2.02 -13.81
CA LEU A 95 2.15 -1.67 -15.18
C LEU A 95 2.39 -2.77 -16.23
N GLY A 96 2.58 -4.02 -15.82
CA GLY A 96 2.85 -5.15 -16.73
C GLY A 96 4.21 -5.08 -17.43
N LEU A 97 5.09 -4.19 -17.00
CA LEU A 97 6.42 -4.05 -17.59
C LEU A 97 7.28 -5.26 -17.20
N SER A 98 7.80 -5.93 -18.19
CA SER A 98 8.73 -7.06 -18.06
C SER A 98 9.89 -6.88 -19.03
N GLY A 99 11.03 -7.47 -18.70
CA GLY A 99 12.26 -7.34 -19.47
C GLY A 99 13.32 -6.57 -18.71
N GLY A 100 14.54 -6.57 -19.22
CA GLY A 100 15.69 -5.92 -18.64
C GLY A 100 15.63 -4.37 -18.73
N PHE A 101 16.67 -3.72 -18.23
CA PHE A 101 16.74 -2.26 -18.15
C PHE A 101 16.57 -1.56 -19.52
N GLU A 102 16.99 -2.21 -20.61
CA GLU A 102 16.91 -1.68 -21.96
C GLU A 102 15.48 -1.66 -22.54
N SER A 103 14.55 -2.44 -21.97
CA SER A 103 13.20 -2.61 -22.52
C SER A 103 12.18 -1.60 -21.98
N VAL A 104 12.54 -0.81 -20.98
CA VAL A 104 11.62 0.15 -20.33
C VAL A 104 11.83 1.53 -20.93
N SER A 105 10.84 2.05 -21.69
CA SER A 105 10.90 3.39 -22.28
C SER A 105 10.86 4.50 -21.22
N ASP A 106 11.28 5.72 -21.60
CA ASP A 106 11.27 6.90 -20.71
C ASP A 106 9.85 7.21 -20.22
N GLU A 107 8.83 7.08 -21.08
CA GLU A 107 7.43 7.28 -20.70
C GLU A 107 6.97 6.23 -19.68
N SER A 108 7.41 4.98 -19.84
CA SER A 108 7.12 3.90 -18.87
C SER A 108 7.82 4.15 -17.54
N TRP A 109 9.06 4.64 -17.54
CA TRP A 109 9.77 5.07 -16.34
C TRP A 109 9.00 6.16 -15.61
N GLN A 110 8.55 7.21 -16.33
CA GLN A 110 7.78 8.29 -15.72
C GLN A 110 6.47 7.77 -15.12
N ALA A 111 5.71 6.95 -15.87
CA ALA A 111 4.45 6.38 -15.39
C ALA A 111 4.64 5.51 -14.14
N ILE A 112 5.70 4.72 -14.06
CA ILE A 112 6.04 3.92 -12.87
C ILE A 112 6.39 4.82 -11.67
N LEU A 113 7.15 5.88 -11.87
CA LEU A 113 7.46 6.85 -10.82
C LEU A 113 6.20 7.56 -10.32
N ASP A 114 5.33 7.97 -11.23
CA ASP A 114 4.10 8.67 -10.88
C ASP A 114 3.17 7.79 -10.03
N VAL A 115 2.94 6.55 -10.43
CA VAL A 115 2.02 5.65 -9.71
C VAL A 115 2.61 5.11 -8.39
N ASN A 116 3.93 4.91 -8.29
CA ASN A 116 4.53 4.22 -7.14
C ASN A 116 5.25 5.14 -6.14
N PHE A 117 5.53 6.38 -6.54
CA PHE A 117 6.23 7.35 -5.71
C PHE A 117 5.50 8.68 -5.64
N MET A 118 5.27 9.35 -6.77
CA MET A 118 4.66 10.69 -6.78
C MET A 118 3.23 10.70 -6.23
N SER A 119 2.47 9.62 -6.42
CA SER A 119 1.12 9.45 -5.85
C SER A 119 1.10 9.67 -4.33
N ALA A 120 2.09 9.14 -3.61
CA ALA A 120 2.25 9.35 -2.17
C ALA A 120 2.71 10.79 -1.86
N VAL A 121 3.71 11.29 -2.59
CA VAL A 121 4.26 12.64 -2.38
C VAL A 121 3.18 13.72 -2.52
N TRP A 122 2.29 13.62 -3.51
CA TRP A 122 1.21 14.60 -3.70
C TRP A 122 0.25 14.64 -2.52
N LEU A 123 -0.15 13.48 -1.98
CA LEU A 123 -1.08 13.40 -0.86
C LEU A 123 -0.43 13.75 0.48
N ASP A 124 0.82 13.34 0.69
CA ASP A 124 1.59 13.74 1.87
C ASP A 124 1.72 15.26 1.95
N ARG A 125 2.07 15.92 0.84
CA ARG A 125 2.15 17.39 0.76
C ARG A 125 0.82 18.08 1.04
N ALA A 126 -0.29 17.43 0.75
CA ALA A 126 -1.62 17.99 1.00
C ALA A 126 -2.12 17.78 2.43
N PHE A 127 -1.87 16.62 3.03
CA PHE A 127 -2.47 16.28 4.32
C PHE A 127 -1.53 16.37 5.51
N VAL A 128 -0.22 16.11 5.32
CA VAL A 128 0.76 16.13 6.43
C VAL A 128 0.89 17.50 7.08
N PRO A 129 0.86 18.65 6.38
CA PRO A 129 0.90 19.96 7.05
C PRO A 129 -0.20 20.14 8.11
N GLY A 130 -1.43 19.71 7.82
CA GLY A 130 -2.51 19.75 8.81
C GLY A 130 -2.31 18.78 9.98
N MET A 131 -1.66 17.63 9.77
CA MET A 131 -1.27 16.74 10.87
C MET A 131 -0.20 17.40 11.77
N VAL A 132 0.80 18.04 11.17
CA VAL A 132 1.84 18.82 11.88
C VAL A 132 1.25 19.93 12.72
N GLU A 133 0.31 20.69 12.17
CA GLU A 133 -0.40 21.76 12.89
C GLU A 133 -1.17 21.24 14.11
N ARG A 134 -1.88 20.13 13.96
CA ARG A 134 -2.61 19.45 15.04
C ARG A 134 -1.70 18.66 15.99
N LYS A 135 -0.40 18.53 15.69
CA LYS A 135 0.58 17.71 16.42
C LYS A 135 0.13 16.24 16.58
N SER A 136 -0.59 15.73 15.60
CA SER A 136 -1.15 14.38 15.61
C SER A 136 -1.43 13.90 14.19
N GLY A 137 -0.96 12.73 13.85
CA GLY A 137 -1.23 12.08 12.57
C GLY A 137 -0.37 10.85 12.34
N VAL A 138 -0.83 9.98 11.47
CA VAL A 138 -0.08 8.79 11.06
C VAL A 138 -0.12 8.65 9.54
N VAL A 139 1.04 8.46 8.93
CA VAL A 139 1.19 8.11 7.52
C VAL A 139 1.76 6.70 7.41
N ILE A 140 1.13 5.87 6.62
CA ILE A 140 1.62 4.53 6.28
C ILE A 140 1.83 4.45 4.76
N HIS A 141 3.06 4.17 4.35
CA HIS A 141 3.38 3.89 2.96
C HIS A 141 3.37 2.37 2.71
N ILE A 142 2.72 1.93 1.65
CA ILE A 142 2.81 0.52 1.23
C ILE A 142 3.98 0.40 0.24
N GLY A 143 5.04 -0.25 0.74
CA GLY A 143 6.26 -0.57 0.01
C GLY A 143 6.18 -1.88 -0.75
N THR A 144 7.32 -2.54 -0.85
CA THR A 144 7.45 -3.90 -1.39
C THR A 144 8.80 -4.50 -1.00
N LEU A 145 8.85 -5.82 -0.87
CA LEU A 145 10.10 -6.59 -0.77
C LEU A 145 11.06 -6.24 -1.92
N TRP A 146 10.51 -6.04 -3.13
CA TRP A 146 11.29 -5.80 -4.34
C TRP A 146 12.09 -4.49 -4.34
N ALA A 147 11.78 -3.54 -3.45
CA ALA A 147 12.62 -2.36 -3.22
C ALA A 147 13.99 -2.70 -2.59
N ARG A 148 14.11 -3.90 -2.00
CA ARG A 148 15.34 -4.42 -1.39
C ARG A 148 15.96 -5.55 -2.19
N LEU A 149 15.14 -6.33 -2.91
CA LEU A 149 15.53 -7.50 -3.68
C LEU A 149 15.03 -7.36 -5.14
N PRO A 150 15.56 -6.38 -5.91
CA PRO A 150 15.07 -6.12 -7.26
C PRO A 150 15.28 -7.32 -8.17
N GLN A 151 14.30 -7.58 -9.04
CA GLN A 151 14.39 -8.61 -10.06
C GLN A 151 14.79 -7.95 -11.39
N PRO A 152 16.02 -8.18 -11.89
CA PRO A 152 16.55 -7.40 -13.03
C PRO A 152 15.71 -7.52 -14.30
N ASP A 153 15.14 -8.71 -14.54
CA ASP A 153 14.39 -9.01 -15.77
C ASP A 153 12.87 -8.85 -15.64
N ALA A 154 12.37 -8.43 -14.47
CA ALA A 154 10.94 -8.44 -14.20
C ALA A 154 10.37 -7.12 -13.69
N ASN A 155 11.10 -6.36 -12.90
CA ASN A 155 10.49 -5.22 -12.19
C ASN A 155 11.47 -4.10 -11.79
N ILE A 156 12.52 -3.89 -12.56
CA ILE A 156 13.60 -2.94 -12.20
C ILE A 156 13.06 -1.52 -11.94
N ALA A 157 12.20 -1.00 -12.83
CA ALA A 157 11.63 0.35 -12.70
C ALA A 157 10.68 0.45 -11.48
N TYR A 158 9.86 -0.56 -11.25
CA TYR A 158 8.99 -0.64 -10.07
C TYR A 158 9.80 -0.68 -8.77
N SER A 159 10.84 -1.51 -8.73
CA SER A 159 11.74 -1.63 -7.57
C SER A 159 12.44 -0.31 -7.28
N ALA A 160 12.92 0.39 -8.30
CA ALA A 160 13.55 1.71 -8.17
C ALA A 160 12.56 2.76 -7.63
N ALA A 161 11.33 2.82 -8.16
CA ALA A 161 10.30 3.75 -7.70
C ALA A 161 9.90 3.49 -6.24
N LYS A 162 9.75 2.22 -5.84
CA LYS A 162 9.46 1.84 -4.45
C LYS A 162 10.69 2.03 -3.53
N GLY A 163 11.91 1.92 -4.06
CA GLY A 163 13.14 2.32 -3.37
C GLY A 163 13.18 3.82 -3.08
N ALA A 164 12.77 4.66 -4.03
CA ALA A 164 12.61 6.10 -3.85
C ALA A 164 11.56 6.41 -2.76
N LEU A 165 10.40 5.74 -2.78
CA LEU A 165 9.35 5.88 -1.75
C LEU A 165 9.90 5.49 -0.36
N ARG A 166 10.69 4.43 -0.26
CA ARG A 166 11.30 3.97 1.00
C ARG A 166 12.22 5.02 1.60
N THR A 167 13.09 5.62 0.79
CA THR A 167 13.99 6.69 1.23
C THR A 167 13.21 7.95 1.61
N TYR A 168 12.22 8.34 0.81
CA TYR A 168 11.33 9.47 1.09
C TYR A 168 10.56 9.27 2.39
N SER A 169 9.98 8.10 2.63
CA SER A 169 9.25 7.75 3.86
C SER A 169 10.11 7.97 5.10
N LYS A 170 11.38 7.54 5.06
CA LYS A 170 12.34 7.76 6.15
C LYS A 170 12.67 9.23 6.35
N GLY A 171 12.85 9.97 5.26
CA GLY A 171 13.10 11.42 5.30
C GLY A 171 11.92 12.18 5.91
N LEU A 172 10.70 11.88 5.43
CA LEU A 172 9.47 12.49 5.94
C LEU A 172 9.28 12.19 7.43
N ALA A 173 9.49 10.94 7.86
CA ALA A 173 9.39 10.55 9.27
C ALA A 173 10.27 11.44 10.17
N LYS A 174 11.53 11.65 9.78
CA LYS A 174 12.45 12.52 10.53
C LYS A 174 11.99 13.99 10.56
N ALA A 175 11.45 14.47 9.45
CA ALA A 175 11.02 15.87 9.34
C ALA A 175 9.82 16.18 10.23
N VAL A 176 8.86 15.24 10.38
CA VAL A 176 7.58 15.52 11.06
C VAL A 176 7.47 14.92 12.45
N ALA A 177 8.38 14.02 12.86
CA ALA A 177 8.37 13.41 14.20
C ALA A 177 8.41 14.42 15.34
N PRO A 178 9.17 15.54 15.28
CA PRO A 178 9.15 16.57 16.32
C PRO A 178 7.77 17.19 16.55
N ASN A 179 6.88 17.08 15.57
CA ASN A 179 5.51 17.59 15.60
C ASN A 179 4.48 16.50 15.93
N GLY A 180 4.89 15.34 16.47
CA GLY A 180 3.97 14.29 16.89
C GLY A 180 3.35 13.49 15.74
N VAL A 181 3.85 13.62 14.51
CA VAL A 181 3.38 12.85 13.34
C VAL A 181 4.29 11.65 13.14
N ARG A 182 3.70 10.45 13.01
CA ARG A 182 4.44 9.22 12.73
C ARG A 182 4.31 8.83 11.27
N VAL A 183 5.42 8.40 10.69
CA VAL A 183 5.45 7.90 9.31
C VAL A 183 6.17 6.56 9.31
N ASN A 184 5.51 5.50 8.84
CA ASN A 184 6.07 4.17 8.72
C ASN A 184 5.77 3.57 7.34
N MET A 185 6.48 2.52 7.00
CA MET A 185 6.27 1.74 5.78
C MET A 185 5.97 0.29 6.15
N VAL A 186 5.09 -0.33 5.38
CA VAL A 186 4.86 -1.77 5.38
C VAL A 186 5.22 -2.27 3.98
N SER A 187 6.16 -3.21 3.91
CA SER A 187 6.72 -3.74 2.66
C SER A 187 6.30 -5.20 2.47
N PRO A 188 5.24 -5.48 1.68
CA PRO A 188 4.81 -6.84 1.39
C PRO A 188 5.80 -7.60 0.52
N GLY A 189 5.91 -8.94 0.78
CA GLY A 189 6.40 -9.90 -0.18
C GLY A 189 5.29 -10.39 -1.11
N PHE A 190 5.07 -11.71 -1.16
CA PHE A 190 4.00 -12.33 -1.95
C PHE A 190 2.70 -12.43 -1.15
N PHE A 191 1.65 -11.80 -1.65
CA PHE A 191 0.31 -11.80 -1.05
C PHE A 191 -0.75 -12.25 -2.06
N GLU A 192 -1.76 -12.95 -1.57
CA GLU A 192 -2.89 -13.41 -2.37
C GLU A 192 -3.83 -12.23 -2.69
N THR A 193 -3.67 -11.67 -3.90
CA THR A 193 -4.43 -10.53 -4.40
C THR A 193 -4.87 -10.83 -5.83
N GLU A 194 -5.89 -10.11 -6.31
CA GLU A 194 -6.33 -10.19 -7.69
C GLU A 194 -5.18 -9.93 -8.68
N SER A 195 -4.33 -8.94 -8.38
CA SER A 195 -3.15 -8.64 -9.21
C SER A 195 -2.11 -9.78 -9.19
N ALA A 196 -1.98 -10.51 -8.09
CA ALA A 196 -1.13 -11.70 -8.04
C ALA A 196 -1.71 -12.84 -8.88
N HIS A 197 -3.03 -13.04 -8.85
CA HIS A 197 -3.70 -14.03 -9.70
C HIS A 197 -3.58 -13.68 -11.18
N GLU A 198 -3.78 -12.41 -11.56
CA GLU A 198 -3.56 -11.91 -12.93
C GLU A 198 -2.12 -12.17 -13.40
N PHE A 199 -1.13 -11.93 -12.54
CA PHE A 199 0.29 -12.16 -12.84
C PHE A 199 0.62 -13.64 -12.99
N ILE A 200 0.09 -14.51 -12.12
CA ILE A 200 0.20 -15.97 -12.24
C ILE A 200 -0.39 -16.43 -13.57
N GLY A 201 -1.58 -15.95 -13.96
CA GLY A 201 -2.21 -16.26 -15.23
C GLY A 201 -1.39 -15.81 -16.46
N GLN A 202 -0.64 -14.70 -16.35
CA GLN A 202 0.29 -14.27 -17.40
C GLN A 202 1.49 -15.21 -17.53
N ILE A 203 2.08 -15.67 -16.41
CA ILE A 203 3.16 -16.66 -16.41
C ILE A 203 2.66 -17.98 -16.99
N SER A 204 1.50 -18.45 -16.52
CA SER A 204 0.85 -19.67 -16.99
C SER A 204 0.71 -19.70 -18.52
N LYS A 205 0.18 -18.61 -19.10
CA LYS A 205 0.02 -18.47 -20.55
C LYS A 205 1.35 -18.39 -21.31
N ARG A 206 2.30 -17.60 -20.80
CA ARG A 206 3.59 -17.37 -21.46
C ARG A 206 4.45 -18.64 -21.49
N GLU A 207 4.41 -19.42 -20.42
CA GLU A 207 5.28 -20.58 -20.23
C GLU A 207 4.55 -21.90 -20.47
N SER A 208 3.26 -21.87 -20.89
CA SER A 208 2.40 -23.04 -21.14
C SER A 208 2.33 -23.97 -19.92
N LEU A 209 2.21 -23.38 -18.72
CA LEU A 209 2.09 -24.08 -17.44
C LEU A 209 0.63 -24.06 -16.96
N SER A 210 0.29 -24.94 -16.01
CA SER A 210 -0.92 -24.76 -15.20
C SER A 210 -0.76 -23.58 -14.23
N ASP A 211 -1.85 -22.97 -13.78
CA ASP A 211 -1.79 -21.88 -12.79
C ASP A 211 -1.10 -22.31 -11.48
N ASP A 212 -1.29 -23.58 -11.06
CA ASP A 212 -0.60 -24.12 -9.90
C ASP A 212 0.92 -24.25 -10.12
N ALA A 213 1.35 -24.71 -11.30
CA ALA A 213 2.77 -24.79 -11.64
C ALA A 213 3.39 -23.38 -11.74
N ALA A 214 2.70 -22.41 -12.34
CA ALA A 214 3.12 -21.03 -12.42
C ALA A 214 3.20 -20.38 -11.02
N ARG A 215 2.25 -20.69 -10.12
CA ARG A 215 2.27 -20.29 -8.72
C ARG A 215 3.48 -20.86 -7.98
N GLN A 216 3.74 -22.15 -8.12
CA GLN A 216 4.90 -22.81 -7.49
C GLN A 216 6.21 -22.23 -7.99
N GLN A 217 6.32 -21.98 -9.30
CA GLN A 217 7.49 -21.33 -9.88
C GLN A 217 7.70 -19.91 -9.33
N LEU A 218 6.61 -19.13 -9.20
CA LEU A 218 6.67 -17.80 -8.62
C LEU A 218 7.09 -17.86 -7.14
N MET A 219 6.54 -18.80 -6.38
CA MET A 219 6.88 -19.00 -4.96
C MET A 219 8.32 -19.47 -4.77
N ALA A 220 8.88 -20.22 -5.72
CA ALA A 220 10.27 -20.69 -5.66
C ALA A 220 11.31 -19.61 -5.99
N ARG A 221 10.90 -18.49 -6.60
CA ARG A 221 11.80 -17.37 -6.91
C ARG A 221 12.42 -16.80 -5.62
N GLY A 222 13.69 -16.45 -5.68
CA GLY A 222 14.40 -15.87 -4.53
C GLY A 222 14.65 -16.83 -3.36
N GLY A 223 14.62 -18.15 -3.59
CA GLY A 223 14.86 -19.16 -2.56
C GLY A 223 13.60 -19.71 -1.89
N GLY A 224 12.43 -19.33 -2.39
CA GLY A 224 11.13 -19.77 -1.84
C GLY A 224 10.62 -18.87 -0.71
N ILE A 225 9.42 -19.19 -0.22
CA ILE A 225 8.84 -18.54 0.96
C ILE A 225 9.01 -19.49 2.15
N PRO A 226 9.88 -19.19 3.13
CA PRO A 226 10.14 -20.10 4.26
C PRO A 226 8.88 -20.51 5.03
N LEU A 227 7.87 -19.63 5.16
CA LEU A 227 6.58 -19.99 5.75
C LEU A 227 5.73 -20.96 4.90
N GLY A 228 6.17 -21.34 3.70
CA GLY A 228 5.49 -22.32 2.82
C GLY A 228 4.17 -21.85 2.22
N ARG A 229 3.79 -20.60 2.38
CA ARG A 229 2.55 -20.02 1.84
C ARG A 229 2.69 -18.56 1.48
N VAL A 230 1.83 -18.07 0.61
CA VAL A 230 1.64 -16.64 0.39
C VAL A 230 0.93 -15.99 1.58
N GLY A 231 1.14 -14.69 1.78
CA GLY A 231 0.44 -13.90 2.79
C GLY A 231 -1.01 -13.62 2.39
N ARG A 232 -1.89 -13.47 3.37
CA ARG A 232 -3.27 -13.02 3.16
C ARG A 232 -3.37 -11.51 3.29
N PRO A 233 -4.16 -10.79 2.48
CA PRO A 233 -4.35 -9.34 2.59
C PRO A 233 -4.69 -8.84 3.99
N ALA A 234 -5.46 -9.60 4.77
CA ALA A 234 -5.79 -9.28 6.14
C ALA A 234 -4.55 -9.20 7.07
N GLU A 235 -3.49 -9.97 6.82
CA GLU A 235 -2.25 -9.93 7.62
C GLU A 235 -1.51 -8.59 7.44
N ILE A 236 -1.53 -8.02 6.23
CA ILE A 236 -1.06 -6.64 5.99
C ILE A 236 -1.95 -5.63 6.70
N ALA A 237 -3.27 -5.79 6.62
CA ALA A 237 -4.22 -4.86 7.22
C ALA A 237 -4.06 -4.79 8.75
N GLU A 238 -3.78 -5.91 9.43
CA GLU A 238 -3.48 -5.93 10.86
C GLU A 238 -2.18 -5.19 11.20
N THR A 239 -1.12 -5.37 10.41
CA THR A 239 0.14 -4.64 10.62
C THR A 239 -0.03 -3.14 10.41
N VAL A 240 -0.77 -2.74 9.37
CA VAL A 240 -1.10 -1.34 9.11
C VAL A 240 -1.91 -0.76 10.27
N ALA A 241 -2.93 -1.47 10.76
CA ALA A 241 -3.74 -1.05 11.90
C ALA A 241 -2.89 -0.92 13.18
N LEU A 242 -2.01 -1.89 13.47
CA LEU A 242 -1.09 -1.80 14.60
C LEU A 242 -0.22 -0.54 14.53
N LEU A 243 0.43 -0.29 13.39
CA LEU A 243 1.29 0.88 13.20
C LEU A 243 0.51 2.20 13.24
N ALA A 244 -0.75 2.19 12.85
CA ALA A 244 -1.64 3.35 12.92
C ALA A 244 -2.15 3.62 14.34
N SER A 245 -2.21 2.61 15.21
CA SER A 245 -2.73 2.72 16.57
C SER A 245 -1.73 3.37 17.55
N ASP A 246 -2.25 3.81 18.71
CA ASP A 246 -1.44 4.36 19.79
C ASP A 246 -0.51 3.29 20.44
N ARG A 247 -0.81 2.00 20.24
CA ARG A 247 0.05 0.89 20.69
C ARG A 247 1.43 0.91 20.05
N ALA A 248 1.55 1.47 18.83
CA ALA A 248 2.81 1.68 18.12
C ALA A 248 3.31 3.14 18.26
N GLY A 249 2.96 3.85 19.33
CA GLY A 249 3.25 5.27 19.55
C GLY A 249 4.73 5.63 19.47
N PHE A 250 5.64 4.69 19.71
CA PHE A 250 7.10 4.92 19.61
C PHE A 250 7.71 4.45 18.28
N ALA A 251 6.89 3.93 17.34
CA ALA A 251 7.33 3.49 16.03
C ALA A 251 7.17 4.61 14.98
N THR A 252 8.28 5.15 14.50
CA THR A 252 8.31 6.06 13.34
C THR A 252 9.58 5.84 12.52
N GLY A 253 9.49 6.03 11.21
CA GLY A 253 10.59 5.82 10.27
C GLY A 253 10.99 4.35 10.11
N GLN A 254 10.09 3.41 10.46
CA GLN A 254 10.30 1.98 10.28
C GLN A 254 9.81 1.53 8.90
N ASP A 255 10.44 0.49 8.38
CA ASP A 255 10.00 -0.26 7.20
C ASP A 255 9.84 -1.73 7.60
N ILE A 256 8.60 -2.11 7.89
CA ILE A 256 8.24 -3.46 8.33
C ILE A 256 8.07 -4.36 7.12
N LEU A 257 8.96 -5.33 6.99
CA LEU A 257 8.91 -6.32 5.93
C LEU A 257 7.99 -7.47 6.34
N LEU A 258 6.99 -7.77 5.51
CA LEU A 258 6.08 -8.90 5.66
C LEU A 258 6.20 -9.79 4.42
N ASP A 259 7.11 -10.76 4.46
CA ASP A 259 7.50 -11.53 3.28
C ASP A 259 7.55 -13.05 3.52
N GLY A 260 7.18 -13.50 4.71
CA GLY A 260 7.24 -14.93 5.07
C GLY A 260 8.67 -15.46 5.19
N GLY A 261 9.67 -14.59 5.37
CA GLY A 261 11.07 -14.94 5.53
C GLY A 261 11.88 -14.98 4.23
N VAL A 262 11.39 -14.40 3.15
CA VAL A 262 12.08 -14.41 1.83
C VAL A 262 13.35 -13.55 1.85
N TRP A 263 13.36 -12.44 2.60
CA TRP A 263 14.54 -11.57 2.67
C TRP A 263 15.69 -12.26 3.40
N PRO A 264 16.87 -12.43 2.77
CA PRO A 264 17.93 -13.28 3.29
C PRO A 264 18.87 -12.58 4.30
N SER A 265 18.64 -11.30 4.61
CA SER A 265 19.52 -10.52 5.49
C SER A 265 18.89 -10.26 6.86
N VAL A 266 19.74 -10.19 7.87
CA VAL A 266 19.41 -9.77 9.24
C VAL A 266 19.54 -8.25 9.39
#